data_3ba4bfa488bebf8d717930b8a65f5101
#
_entry.id   3ba4bfa488bebf8d717930b8a65f5101
#
_cell.length_a   1.000
_cell.length_b   1.000
_cell.length_c   1.000
_cell.angle_alpha   90.00
_cell.angle_beta   90.00
_cell.angle_gamma   90.00
#
_symmetry.space_group_name_H-M   'P 1'
#
loop_
_entity.id
_entity.type
_entity.pdbx_description
1 polymer ?
#
loop_
_entity_poly.entity_id
_entity_poly.type
_entity_poly.pdbx_seq_one_letter_code
_entity_poly.pdbx_strand_id
1 'polypeptide(L)'
;MSATDIAKSVDVDLDLIQEQAASVAEELIAAAKMKEGQILVVGCSSSEIAAHAIGCYSSKEVGEAVFNALYKVTRKHGLYLAAQCCEHLNRAIIIEEEAALKYGLEMVNVKPQLKAGGSFSTAAWNGFASPCAVERIQAHAGIDIGDTLIGMHLRPVVVPVRTEVRSIGSAHVVCARTRLKYIGGERAAYQAQK
;
A
#
# COMPACT_ATOMS: atom_id res chain seq x y z
N MET A 1 -11.84 8.06 -40.86
CA MET A 1 -11.51 9.25 -40.07
C MET A 1 -10.64 8.75 -38.91
N SER A 2 -9.36 8.99 -39.04
CA SER A 2 -8.35 8.59 -38.06
C SER A 2 -8.40 9.60 -36.90
N ALA A 3 -8.86 9.14 -35.74
CA ALA A 3 -8.73 9.89 -34.52
C ALA A 3 -7.39 9.53 -33.90
N THR A 4 -6.39 10.34 -34.15
CA THR A 4 -5.16 10.41 -33.36
C THR A 4 -5.52 11.08 -32.03
N ASP A 5 -5.92 10.27 -31.04
CA ASP A 5 -5.92 10.70 -29.65
C ASP A 5 -4.47 10.90 -29.23
N ILE A 6 -4.04 12.14 -29.32
CA ILE A 6 -2.84 12.62 -28.64
C ILE A 6 -3.22 12.65 -27.17
N ALA A 7 -2.97 11.54 -26.46
CA ALA A 7 -2.97 11.53 -25.01
C ALA A 7 -1.92 12.59 -24.60
N LYS A 8 -2.41 13.76 -24.12
CA LYS A 8 -1.55 14.73 -23.44
C LYS A 8 -0.88 13.95 -22.29
N SER A 9 0.43 13.81 -22.36
CA SER A 9 1.22 13.40 -21.20
C SER A 9 0.94 14.42 -20.10
N VAL A 10 0.20 14.01 -19.07
CA VAL A 10 0.10 14.81 -17.86
C VAL A 10 1.50 14.83 -17.29
N ASP A 11 2.09 16.03 -17.22
CA ASP A 11 3.41 16.21 -16.60
C ASP A 11 3.23 15.94 -15.10
N VAL A 12 3.64 14.75 -14.68
CA VAL A 12 3.43 14.27 -13.30
C VAL A 12 4.62 14.71 -12.47
N ASP A 13 4.39 15.60 -11.51
CA ASP A 13 5.41 16.06 -10.56
C ASP A 13 5.76 14.92 -9.58
N LEU A 14 6.86 14.20 -9.85
CA LEU A 14 7.30 13.06 -9.07
C LEU A 14 7.78 13.46 -7.66
N ASP A 15 8.33 14.65 -7.49
CA ASP A 15 8.79 15.15 -6.19
C ASP A 15 7.60 15.43 -5.28
N LEU A 16 6.57 16.07 -5.81
CA LEU A 16 5.31 16.30 -5.11
C LEU A 16 4.63 14.97 -4.70
N ILE A 17 4.63 13.98 -5.60
CA ILE A 17 4.08 12.64 -5.30
C ILE A 17 4.84 11.98 -4.14
N GLN A 18 6.16 12.06 -4.13
CA GLN A 18 6.99 11.51 -3.05
C GLN A 18 6.70 12.21 -1.72
N GLU A 19 6.60 13.54 -1.72
CA GLU A 19 6.28 14.33 -0.54
C GLU A 19 4.90 13.96 0.01
N GLN A 20 3.88 13.91 -0.84
CA GLN A 20 2.52 13.53 -0.46
C GLN A 20 2.47 12.09 0.12
N ALA A 21 3.11 11.13 -0.54
CA ALA A 21 3.15 9.75 -0.08
C ALA A 21 3.84 9.60 1.29
N ALA A 22 4.97 10.30 1.48
CA ALA A 22 5.69 10.31 2.75
C ALA A 22 4.85 10.93 3.86
N SER A 23 4.18 12.07 3.62
CA SER A 23 3.32 12.74 4.58
C SER A 23 2.16 11.85 5.03
N VAL A 24 1.44 11.24 4.09
CA VAL A 24 0.35 10.29 4.40
C VAL A 24 0.84 9.14 5.27
N ALA A 25 2.01 8.58 4.96
CA ALA A 25 2.55 7.46 5.73
C ALA A 25 2.94 7.86 7.16
N GLU A 26 3.62 9.00 7.33
CA GLU A 26 4.00 9.51 8.67
C GLU A 26 2.76 9.79 9.52
N GLU A 27 1.73 10.45 8.96
CA GLU A 27 0.48 10.73 9.67
C GLU A 27 -0.25 9.44 10.07
N LEU A 28 -0.34 8.46 9.15
CA LEU A 28 -0.99 7.19 9.45
C LEU A 28 -0.24 6.40 10.52
N ILE A 29 1.09 6.32 10.43
CA ILE A 29 1.94 5.62 11.41
C ILE A 29 1.73 6.22 12.81
N ALA A 30 1.71 7.55 12.91
CA ALA A 30 1.45 8.26 14.17
C ALA A 30 0.03 7.99 14.71
N ALA A 31 -1.00 8.13 13.85
CA ALA A 31 -2.40 7.91 14.24
C ALA A 31 -2.71 6.44 14.61
N ALA A 32 -2.05 5.50 13.94
CA ALA A 32 -2.18 4.08 14.21
C ALA A 32 -1.31 3.60 15.39
N LYS A 33 -0.42 4.48 15.90
CA LYS A 33 0.59 4.15 16.92
C LYS A 33 1.35 2.88 16.55
N MET A 34 1.78 2.80 15.31
CA MET A 34 2.47 1.61 14.80
C MET A 34 3.77 1.37 15.54
N LYS A 35 4.08 0.10 15.75
CA LYS A 35 5.30 -0.35 16.43
C LYS A 35 6.23 -1.04 15.47
N GLU A 36 7.52 -1.01 15.77
CA GLU A 36 8.54 -1.73 15.03
C GLU A 36 8.14 -3.18 14.73
N GLY A 37 8.42 -3.62 13.53
CA GLY A 37 8.12 -4.95 13.03
C GLY A 37 6.65 -5.17 12.64
N GLN A 38 5.78 -4.15 12.68
CA GLN A 38 4.42 -4.25 12.16
C GLN A 38 4.38 -4.06 10.65
N ILE A 39 3.30 -4.52 10.01
CA ILE A 39 3.10 -4.47 8.56
C ILE A 39 2.17 -3.30 8.21
N LEU A 40 2.63 -2.45 7.28
CA LEU A 40 1.85 -1.45 6.57
C LEU A 40 1.58 -1.96 5.15
N VAL A 41 0.32 -2.22 4.79
CA VAL A 41 -0.05 -2.61 3.43
C VAL A 41 -0.40 -1.40 2.59
N VAL A 42 0.02 -1.41 1.33
CA VAL A 42 -0.29 -0.35 0.37
C VAL A 42 -0.80 -0.95 -0.93
N GLY A 43 -1.98 -0.49 -1.35
CA GLY A 43 -2.47 -0.64 -2.72
C GLY A 43 -2.28 0.68 -3.45
N CYS A 44 -1.80 0.64 -4.69
CA CYS A 44 -1.48 1.84 -5.44
C CYS A 44 -1.79 1.70 -6.92
N SER A 45 -2.58 2.65 -7.44
CA SER A 45 -2.84 2.81 -8.87
C SER A 45 -2.04 3.99 -9.42
N SER A 46 -0.97 3.70 -10.16
CA SER A 46 -0.22 4.74 -10.89
C SER A 46 -1.06 5.43 -11.97
N SER A 47 -2.07 4.75 -12.51
CA SER A 47 -3.00 5.33 -13.48
C SER A 47 -3.82 6.46 -12.84
N GLU A 48 -4.42 6.19 -11.67
CA GLU A 48 -5.20 7.19 -10.93
C GLU A 48 -4.34 8.38 -10.48
N ILE A 49 -3.09 8.13 -10.06
CA ILE A 49 -2.13 9.20 -9.71
C ILE A 49 -1.91 10.13 -10.91
N ALA A 50 -1.80 9.58 -12.11
CA ALA A 50 -1.60 10.32 -13.36
C ALA A 50 -2.90 10.79 -14.03
N ALA A 51 -4.03 10.84 -13.32
CA ALA A 51 -5.36 11.24 -13.83
C ALA A 51 -5.89 10.36 -14.98
N HIS A 52 -5.52 9.09 -15.02
CA HIS A 52 -6.05 8.09 -15.95
C HIS A 52 -6.89 7.06 -15.21
N ALA A 53 -7.86 6.46 -15.88
CA ALA A 53 -8.65 5.38 -15.29
C ALA A 53 -7.76 4.21 -14.85
N ILE A 54 -8.14 3.56 -13.76
CA ILE A 54 -7.38 2.45 -13.16
C ILE A 54 -7.02 1.39 -14.21
N GLY A 55 -5.75 0.96 -14.23
CA GLY A 55 -5.24 -0.07 -15.14
C GLY A 55 -4.96 0.40 -16.58
N CYS A 56 -5.32 1.63 -16.97
CA CYS A 56 -5.14 2.13 -18.33
C CYS A 56 -3.73 2.67 -18.61
N TYR A 57 -3.04 3.20 -17.61
CA TYR A 57 -1.73 3.83 -17.73
C TYR A 57 -0.79 3.37 -16.61
N SER A 58 0.15 2.51 -16.93
CA SER A 58 1.16 2.05 -15.97
C SER A 58 2.43 2.89 -16.13
N SER A 59 2.68 3.83 -15.20
CA SER A 59 3.94 4.55 -15.14
C SER A 59 4.89 3.86 -14.16
N LYS A 60 6.05 3.48 -14.68
CA LYS A 60 7.13 2.92 -13.87
C LYS A 60 7.66 3.96 -12.90
N GLU A 61 7.87 5.17 -13.38
CA GLU A 61 8.43 6.30 -12.64
C GLU A 61 7.54 6.68 -11.45
N VAL A 62 6.23 6.73 -11.65
CA VAL A 62 5.26 6.99 -10.56
C VAL A 62 5.29 5.86 -9.53
N GLY A 63 5.30 4.60 -9.97
CA GLY A 63 5.41 3.45 -9.07
C GLY A 63 6.68 3.45 -8.22
N GLU A 64 7.82 3.79 -8.82
CA GLU A 64 9.11 3.92 -8.14
C GLU A 64 9.13 5.11 -7.17
N ALA A 65 8.56 6.26 -7.55
CA ALA A 65 8.49 7.43 -6.69
C ALA A 65 7.69 7.15 -5.41
N VAL A 66 6.49 6.57 -5.54
CA VAL A 66 5.65 6.19 -4.40
C VAL A 66 6.34 5.14 -3.53
N PHE A 67 6.90 4.08 -4.16
CA PHE A 67 7.62 3.04 -3.43
C PHE A 67 8.78 3.59 -2.62
N ASN A 68 9.64 4.38 -3.23
CA ASN A 68 10.84 4.93 -2.57
C ASN A 68 10.47 5.81 -1.36
N ALA A 69 9.45 6.65 -1.50
CA ALA A 69 8.96 7.49 -0.42
C ALA A 69 8.43 6.66 0.75
N LEU A 70 7.52 5.70 0.47
CA LEU A 70 6.92 4.86 1.48
C LEU A 70 7.92 3.91 2.13
N TYR A 71 8.83 3.33 1.35
CA TYR A 71 9.86 2.43 1.87
C TYR A 71 10.84 3.16 2.79
N LYS A 72 11.24 4.38 2.43
CA LYS A 72 12.08 5.22 3.30
C LYS A 72 11.41 5.51 4.64
N VAL A 73 10.12 5.84 4.63
CA VAL A 73 9.34 6.11 5.86
C VAL A 73 9.19 4.84 6.69
N THR A 74 8.76 3.72 6.09
CA THR A 74 8.58 2.46 6.82
C THR A 74 9.89 1.95 7.43
N ARG A 75 11.01 2.05 6.70
CA ARG A 75 12.34 1.69 7.22
C ARG A 75 12.76 2.56 8.41
N LYS A 76 12.52 3.87 8.36
CA LYS A 76 12.78 4.80 9.46
C LYS A 76 12.08 4.39 10.76
N HIS A 77 10.86 3.84 10.64
CA HIS A 77 10.03 3.39 11.78
C HIS A 77 10.18 1.90 12.11
N GLY A 78 11.08 1.17 11.43
CA GLY A 78 11.27 -0.28 11.64
C GLY A 78 10.05 -1.12 11.22
N LEU A 79 9.25 -0.64 10.27
CA LEU A 79 8.05 -1.31 9.77
C LEU A 79 8.34 -2.10 8.50
N TYR A 80 7.54 -3.13 8.26
CA TYR A 80 7.51 -3.84 6.99
C TYR A 80 6.49 -3.20 6.05
N LEU A 81 6.95 -2.83 4.84
CA LEU A 81 6.07 -2.41 3.75
C LEU A 81 5.57 -3.65 2.99
N ALA A 82 4.28 -3.70 2.73
CA ALA A 82 3.65 -4.76 1.95
C ALA A 82 2.93 -4.14 0.73
N ALA A 83 3.33 -4.50 -0.47
CA ALA A 83 2.80 -3.95 -1.71
C ALA A 83 1.79 -4.89 -2.34
N GLN A 84 0.53 -4.43 -2.47
CA GLN A 84 -0.53 -5.20 -3.11
C GLN A 84 -0.35 -5.23 -4.62
N CYS A 85 -0.45 -6.41 -5.21
CA CYS A 85 -0.59 -6.59 -6.65
C CYS A 85 -2.03 -6.36 -7.12
N CYS A 86 -2.23 -6.16 -8.43
CA CYS A 86 -3.56 -6.08 -9.01
C CYS A 86 -4.25 -7.46 -9.09
N GLU A 87 -5.50 -7.47 -9.56
CA GLU A 87 -6.33 -8.67 -9.70
C GLU A 87 -5.73 -9.72 -10.65
N HIS A 88 -4.92 -9.33 -11.62
CA HIS A 88 -4.22 -10.27 -12.52
C HIS A 88 -3.28 -11.23 -11.78
N LEU A 89 -2.81 -10.85 -10.60
CA LEU A 89 -2.06 -11.71 -9.68
C LEU A 89 -2.87 -12.03 -8.41
N ASN A 90 -4.21 -12.08 -8.53
CA ASN A 90 -5.13 -12.38 -7.42
C ASN A 90 -4.86 -11.54 -6.18
N ARG A 91 -4.39 -10.30 -6.35
CA ARG A 91 -4.00 -9.38 -5.28
C ARG A 91 -2.98 -9.95 -4.30
N ALA A 92 -2.06 -10.80 -4.79
CA ALA A 92 -0.90 -11.26 -4.03
C ALA A 92 -0.10 -10.06 -3.50
N ILE A 93 0.62 -10.27 -2.42
CA ILE A 93 1.38 -9.24 -1.73
C ILE A 93 2.87 -9.47 -1.96
N ILE A 94 3.58 -8.42 -2.32
CA ILE A 94 5.04 -8.39 -2.34
C ILE A 94 5.52 -7.82 -1.00
N ILE A 95 6.41 -8.57 -0.35
CA ILE A 95 6.93 -8.23 0.98
C ILE A 95 8.37 -8.74 1.08
N GLU A 96 9.14 -8.27 2.06
CA GLU A 96 10.46 -8.83 2.35
C GLU A 96 10.35 -10.21 3.03
N GLU A 97 11.22 -11.15 2.66
CA GLU A 97 11.26 -12.52 3.18
C GLU A 97 11.33 -12.56 4.71
N GLU A 98 12.08 -11.63 5.33
CA GLU A 98 12.14 -11.50 6.78
C GLU A 98 10.76 -11.34 7.40
N ALA A 99 9.89 -10.52 6.80
CA ALA A 99 8.53 -10.34 7.28
C ALA A 99 7.68 -11.59 7.05
N ALA A 100 7.84 -12.25 5.91
CA ALA A 100 7.13 -13.50 5.61
C ALA A 100 7.47 -14.58 6.64
N LEU A 101 8.74 -14.77 6.95
CA LEU A 101 9.21 -15.72 7.97
C LEU A 101 8.71 -15.34 9.37
N LYS A 102 8.82 -14.05 9.75
CA LYS A 102 8.39 -13.56 11.06
C LYS A 102 6.90 -13.81 11.33
N TYR A 103 6.07 -13.64 10.30
CA TYR A 103 4.61 -13.80 10.41
C TYR A 103 4.10 -15.18 9.99
N GLY A 104 4.99 -16.12 9.62
CA GLY A 104 4.61 -17.47 9.18
C GLY A 104 3.74 -17.46 7.92
N LEU A 105 4.04 -16.56 6.98
CA LEU A 105 3.28 -16.41 5.73
C LEU A 105 3.75 -17.44 4.71
N GLU A 106 2.81 -18.04 3.99
CA GLU A 106 3.10 -18.96 2.90
C GLU A 106 3.58 -18.17 1.67
N MET A 107 4.82 -18.44 1.27
CA MET A 107 5.39 -17.84 0.05
C MET A 107 4.87 -18.55 -1.18
N VAL A 108 4.54 -17.75 -2.22
CA VAL A 108 4.04 -18.24 -3.51
C VAL A 108 4.97 -17.81 -4.64
N ASN A 109 4.98 -18.61 -5.72
CA ASN A 109 5.84 -18.33 -6.86
C ASN A 109 5.14 -17.42 -7.87
N VAL A 110 5.26 -16.11 -7.66
CA VAL A 110 4.83 -15.09 -8.63
C VAL A 110 5.74 -13.87 -8.54
N LYS A 111 6.06 -13.29 -9.69
CA LYS A 111 6.83 -12.05 -9.81
C LYS A 111 5.97 -11.01 -10.52
N PRO A 112 5.75 -9.82 -9.90
CA PRO A 112 4.96 -8.76 -10.53
C PRO A 112 5.68 -8.15 -11.72
N GLN A 113 4.88 -7.65 -12.67
CA GLN A 113 5.30 -6.91 -13.84
C GLN A 113 4.39 -5.69 -14.01
N LEU A 114 4.81 -4.70 -14.80
CA LEU A 114 4.05 -3.46 -14.99
C LEU A 114 2.58 -3.68 -15.38
N LYS A 115 2.31 -4.67 -16.24
CA LYS A 115 0.94 -5.00 -16.71
C LYS A 115 0.29 -6.19 -15.98
N ALA A 116 0.99 -6.78 -15.00
CA ALA A 116 0.47 -7.86 -14.17
C ALA A 116 1.07 -7.75 -12.77
N GLY A 117 0.34 -7.15 -11.85
CA GLY A 117 0.78 -6.77 -10.51
C GLY A 117 0.79 -5.25 -10.31
N GLY A 118 1.17 -4.50 -11.34
CA GLY A 118 1.22 -3.03 -11.33
C GLY A 118 2.60 -2.47 -11.06
N SER A 119 2.77 -1.16 -11.32
CA SER A 119 4.07 -0.48 -11.23
C SER A 119 4.60 -0.41 -9.80
N PHE A 120 3.74 -0.16 -8.82
CA PHE A 120 4.12 -0.07 -7.40
C PHE A 120 4.64 -1.42 -6.86
N SER A 121 3.93 -2.53 -7.09
CA SER A 121 4.39 -3.85 -6.66
C SER A 121 5.64 -4.31 -7.41
N THR A 122 5.80 -3.91 -8.67
CA THR A 122 7.02 -4.14 -9.45
C THR A 122 8.20 -3.34 -8.88
N ALA A 123 7.98 -2.09 -8.49
CA ALA A 123 8.99 -1.28 -7.81
C ALA A 123 9.39 -1.89 -6.46
N ALA A 124 8.42 -2.38 -5.69
CA ALA A 124 8.67 -3.07 -4.42
C ALA A 124 9.51 -4.34 -4.61
N TRP A 125 9.17 -5.17 -5.60
CA TRP A 125 9.96 -6.35 -5.93
C TRP A 125 11.43 -6.02 -6.24
N ASN A 126 11.65 -4.96 -6.99
CA ASN A 126 13.00 -4.56 -7.41
C ASN A 126 13.77 -3.80 -6.32
N GLY A 127 13.07 -3.16 -5.38
CA GLY A 127 13.66 -2.30 -4.36
C GLY A 127 13.85 -2.95 -2.98
N PHE A 128 13.14 -4.04 -2.69
CA PHE A 128 13.37 -4.81 -1.46
C PHE A 128 14.70 -5.57 -1.53
N ALA A 129 15.35 -5.75 -0.38
CA ALA A 129 16.60 -6.49 -0.31
C ALA A 129 16.42 -7.99 -0.59
N SER A 130 15.35 -8.59 -0.09
CA SER A 130 14.96 -9.99 -0.31
C SER A 130 13.45 -10.07 -0.55
N PRO A 131 12.98 -9.75 -1.77
CA PRO A 131 11.56 -9.77 -2.09
C PRO A 131 10.99 -11.19 -2.18
N CYS A 132 9.82 -11.39 -1.63
CA CYS A 132 9.00 -12.57 -1.87
C CYS A 132 7.54 -12.18 -2.13
N ALA A 133 6.77 -13.11 -2.68
CA ALA A 133 5.35 -12.97 -2.83
C ALA A 133 4.62 -13.89 -1.85
N VAL A 134 3.54 -13.40 -1.25
CA VAL A 134 2.65 -14.19 -0.39
C VAL A 134 1.20 -13.99 -0.83
N GLU A 135 0.35 -14.99 -0.60
CA GLU A 135 -1.05 -14.89 -1.02
C GLU A 135 -1.84 -13.95 -0.10
N ARG A 136 -1.60 -13.98 1.20
CA ARG A 136 -2.41 -13.29 2.20
C ARG A 136 -1.56 -12.75 3.32
N ILE A 137 -2.02 -11.61 3.89
CA ILE A 137 -1.46 -11.03 5.10
C ILE A 137 -2.58 -10.55 6.03
N GLN A 138 -2.20 -10.19 7.25
CA GLN A 138 -3.05 -9.47 8.21
C GLN A 138 -2.31 -8.23 8.70
N ALA A 139 -2.33 -7.19 7.87
CA ALA A 139 -1.62 -5.95 8.13
C ALA A 139 -2.21 -5.16 9.30
N HIS A 140 -1.39 -4.33 9.93
CA HIS A 140 -1.74 -3.53 11.10
C HIS A 140 -2.34 -2.18 10.73
N ALA A 141 -1.95 -1.63 9.58
CA ALA A 141 -2.49 -0.43 8.97
C ALA A 141 -2.37 -0.54 7.45
N GLY A 142 -3.04 0.34 6.71
CA GLY A 142 -2.97 0.34 5.25
C GLY A 142 -3.29 1.68 4.63
N ILE A 143 -2.71 1.91 3.46
CA ILE A 143 -2.94 3.04 2.58
C ILE A 143 -3.46 2.52 1.25
N ASP A 144 -4.61 3.03 0.83
CA ASP A 144 -5.17 2.79 -0.49
C ASP A 144 -5.04 4.06 -1.33
N ILE A 145 -4.31 3.98 -2.44
CA ILE A 145 -4.03 5.08 -3.35
C ILE A 145 -4.72 4.77 -4.67
N GLY A 146 -5.87 5.43 -4.91
CA GLY A 146 -6.66 5.25 -6.13
C GLY A 146 -7.65 4.08 -6.05
N ASP A 147 -8.28 3.91 -4.88
CA ASP A 147 -9.42 3.00 -4.63
C ASP A 147 -9.17 1.55 -5.09
N THR A 148 -7.97 1.05 -4.81
CA THR A 148 -7.53 -0.31 -5.20
C THR A 148 -8.13 -1.43 -4.35
N LEU A 149 -8.76 -1.08 -3.23
CA LEU A 149 -9.37 -1.97 -2.25
C LEU A 149 -8.37 -2.88 -1.53
N ILE A 150 -7.89 -2.44 -0.37
CA ILE A 150 -6.91 -3.16 0.47
C ILE A 150 -7.53 -3.90 1.67
N GLY A 151 -8.86 -3.79 1.86
CA GLY A 151 -9.53 -4.25 3.07
C GLY A 151 -9.30 -5.71 3.41
N MET A 152 -9.17 -6.59 2.40
CA MET A 152 -8.92 -8.02 2.57
C MET A 152 -7.55 -8.33 3.21
N HIS A 153 -6.63 -7.38 3.19
CA HIS A 153 -5.28 -7.54 3.74
C HIS A 153 -5.12 -6.97 5.16
N LEU A 154 -6.15 -6.31 5.68
CA LEU A 154 -6.13 -5.74 7.02
C LEU A 154 -6.74 -6.73 8.03
N ARG A 155 -6.10 -6.86 9.19
CA ARG A 155 -6.70 -7.63 10.28
C ARG A 155 -7.92 -6.91 10.86
N PRO A 156 -8.99 -7.63 11.23
CA PRO A 156 -10.09 -7.00 11.94
C PRO A 156 -9.67 -6.55 13.35
N VAL A 157 -10.15 -5.43 13.85
CA VAL A 157 -11.19 -4.54 13.31
C VAL A 157 -10.54 -3.34 12.64
N VAL A 158 -10.95 -3.02 11.43
CA VAL A 158 -10.44 -1.87 10.65
C VAL A 158 -11.15 -0.59 11.07
N VAL A 159 -10.38 0.49 11.23
CA VAL A 159 -10.87 1.82 11.60
C VAL A 159 -10.29 2.84 10.62
N PRO A 160 -11.11 3.67 9.97
CA PRO A 160 -10.62 4.67 9.04
C PRO A 160 -9.80 5.74 9.75
N VAL A 161 -8.74 6.20 9.09
CA VAL A 161 -7.91 7.35 9.51
C VAL A 161 -8.06 8.46 8.46
N ARG A 162 -8.18 9.69 8.92
CA ARG A 162 -8.24 10.87 8.05
C ARG A 162 -6.92 11.62 8.18
N THR A 163 -6.17 11.63 7.09
CA THR A 163 -4.92 12.38 6.94
C THR A 163 -5.20 13.77 6.39
N GLU A 164 -4.30 14.73 6.57
CA GLU A 164 -4.41 16.07 5.97
C GLU A 164 -4.32 15.96 4.44
N VAL A 165 -3.35 15.21 3.94
CA VAL A 165 -3.22 14.88 2.52
C VAL A 165 -4.29 13.86 2.15
N ARG A 166 -5.18 14.22 1.22
CA ARG A 166 -6.34 13.43 0.78
C ARG A 166 -6.16 12.82 -0.60
N SER A 167 -5.10 13.21 -1.31
CA SER A 167 -4.76 12.69 -2.63
C SER A 167 -3.26 12.61 -2.80
N ILE A 168 -2.81 11.69 -3.65
CA ILE A 168 -1.43 11.63 -4.14
C ILE A 168 -1.52 11.79 -5.65
N GLY A 169 -0.98 12.91 -6.17
CA GLY A 169 -1.34 13.36 -7.50
C GLY A 169 -2.85 13.53 -7.60
N SER A 170 -3.48 12.89 -8.59
CA SER A 170 -4.94 12.89 -8.77
C SER A 170 -5.66 11.75 -8.04
N ALA A 171 -4.93 10.76 -7.52
CA ALA A 171 -5.51 9.59 -6.87
C ALA A 171 -6.07 9.93 -5.49
N HIS A 172 -7.30 9.52 -5.22
CA HIS A 172 -7.90 9.55 -3.89
C HIS A 172 -7.12 8.64 -2.92
N VAL A 173 -6.99 9.09 -1.66
CA VAL A 173 -6.28 8.34 -0.61
C VAL A 173 -7.22 7.95 0.51
N VAL A 174 -7.24 6.66 0.82
CA VAL A 174 -7.93 6.12 1.99
C VAL A 174 -6.92 5.47 2.92
N CYS A 175 -6.92 5.88 4.19
CA CYS A 175 -6.07 5.32 5.22
C CYS A 175 -6.88 4.57 6.27
N ALA A 176 -6.30 3.47 6.74
CA ALA A 176 -6.92 2.65 7.77
C ALA A 176 -5.89 2.16 8.79
N ARG A 177 -6.28 2.14 10.05
CA ARG A 177 -5.59 1.43 11.11
C ARG A 177 -6.42 0.25 11.61
N THR A 178 -5.84 -0.60 12.42
CA THR A 178 -6.60 -1.68 13.07
C THR A 178 -6.62 -1.49 14.59
N ARG A 179 -7.61 -2.07 15.24
CA ARG A 179 -7.71 -2.17 16.69
C ARG A 179 -7.98 -3.60 17.14
N LEU A 180 -7.77 -3.87 18.41
CA LEU A 180 -8.12 -5.18 18.97
C LEU A 180 -9.63 -5.41 18.93
N LYS A 181 -10.02 -6.66 18.74
CA LYS A 181 -11.42 -7.07 18.83
C LYS A 181 -11.86 -7.06 20.30
N TYR A 182 -13.09 -6.66 20.53
CA TYR A 182 -13.77 -7.00 21.76
C TYR A 182 -14.38 -8.40 21.61
N ILE A 183 -13.92 -9.38 22.39
CA ILE A 183 -14.39 -10.75 22.32
C ILE A 183 -14.93 -11.15 23.69
N GLY A 184 -16.13 -11.71 23.72
CA GLY A 184 -16.76 -12.20 24.93
C GLY A 184 -18.20 -11.71 25.04
N GLY A 185 -18.86 -12.16 26.08
CA GLY A 185 -20.24 -11.83 26.40
C GLY A 185 -20.35 -10.87 27.59
N GLU A 186 -21.51 -10.86 28.20
CA GLU A 186 -21.91 -9.94 29.30
C GLU A 186 -20.94 -9.93 30.48
N ARG A 187 -20.25 -11.05 30.73
CA ARG A 187 -19.29 -11.18 31.85
C ARG A 187 -17.85 -10.76 31.50
N ALA A 188 -17.61 -10.36 30.25
CA ALA A 188 -16.26 -10.00 29.82
C ALA A 188 -15.86 -8.62 30.35
N ALA A 189 -14.61 -8.50 30.79
CA ALA A 189 -14.01 -7.21 31.15
C ALA A 189 -13.02 -6.78 30.05
N TYR A 190 -12.96 -5.51 29.72
CA TYR A 190 -12.14 -4.96 28.65
C TYR A 190 -11.18 -3.89 29.17
N GLN A 191 -9.97 -3.89 28.63
CA GLN A 191 -9.01 -2.82 28.87
C GLN A 191 -9.25 -1.66 27.90
N ALA A 192 -8.99 -0.43 28.35
CA ALA A 192 -8.99 0.71 27.45
C ALA A 192 -7.95 0.52 26.35
N GLN A 193 -8.35 0.68 25.10
CA GLN A 193 -7.42 0.64 23.97
C GLN A 193 -6.66 1.96 23.92
N LYS A 194 -5.35 1.90 24.18
CA LYS A 194 -4.44 3.07 24.21
C LYS A 194 -4.07 3.52 22.81
#